data_aa8756a2a9fee0e9596e2da500459d7a
#
_entry.id   aa8756a2a9fee0e9596e2da500459d7a
#
_cell.length_a   1.000
_cell.length_b   1.000
_cell.length_c   1.000
_cell.angle_alpha   90.00
_cell.angle_beta   90.00
_cell.angle_gamma   90.00
#
_symmetry.space_group_name_H-M   'P 1'
#
loop_
_entity.id
_entity.type
_entity.pdbx_description
1 polymer ?
#
loop_
_entity_poly.entity_id
_entity_poly.type
_entity_poly.pdbx_seq_one_letter_code
_entity_poly.pdbx_strand_id
1 'polypeptide(L)'
;SETLTQRKRKMLKRCTDAAQQLGKPVLFGMTTSLILQSVPLPKDCDLNATELHTVSDSHRTRIRAVVPPTTPHIWKPLSAAHNARINKHVHALNLVHTWAQLAAHMSLESLVILGDATLTAIARKPSLSGGRTADEIYQDFVRQVSELPKFNAKATCMIALEFIAPRVDSPMESETRITTTQYGLPRAVTNYTVPGATFSNGAPITLDLAWPEFRVAIEYDGDHHRTDKAQWRRDNDKRELLRHHHWIVLIATAANMADEPS
;
A
#
# COMPACT_ATOMS: atom_id res chain seq x y z
N SER A 1 -0.44 5.30 -19.21
CA SER A 1 -0.75 5.74 -17.83
C SER A 1 0.50 6.30 -17.17
N GLU A 2 0.36 7.30 -16.29
CA GLU A 2 1.47 7.89 -15.54
C GLU A 2 2.01 6.92 -14.48
N THR A 3 3.32 6.65 -14.48
CA THR A 3 3.95 5.77 -13.50
C THR A 3 4.02 6.42 -12.10
N LEU A 4 4.12 5.62 -11.03
CA LEU A 4 4.33 6.12 -9.66
C LEU A 4 5.56 7.04 -9.58
N THR A 5 6.64 6.70 -10.29
CA THR A 5 7.87 7.50 -10.33
C THR A 5 7.64 8.87 -10.98
N GLN A 6 6.92 8.93 -12.09
CA GLN A 6 6.58 10.19 -12.76
C GLN A 6 5.70 11.07 -11.88
N ARG A 7 4.67 10.49 -11.25
CA ARG A 7 3.77 11.16 -10.31
C ARG A 7 4.54 11.74 -9.12
N LYS A 8 5.43 10.93 -8.51
CA LYS A 8 6.31 11.39 -7.43
C LYS A 8 7.19 12.57 -7.84
N ARG A 9 7.82 12.50 -9.02
CA ARG A 9 8.69 13.59 -9.52
C ARG A 9 7.93 14.91 -9.65
N LYS A 10 6.73 14.88 -10.25
CA LYS A 10 5.88 16.07 -10.40
C LYS A 10 5.45 16.62 -9.04
N MET A 11 5.00 15.75 -8.13
CA MET A 11 4.59 16.14 -6.79
C MET A 11 5.74 16.75 -6.00
N LEU A 12 6.93 16.14 -6.03
CA LEU A 12 8.11 16.63 -5.33
C LEU A 12 8.51 18.02 -5.80
N LYS A 13 8.47 18.29 -7.12
CA LYS A 13 8.73 19.64 -7.65
C LYS A 13 7.79 20.66 -7.04
N ARG A 14 6.48 20.42 -7.11
CA ARG A 14 5.45 21.32 -6.57
C ARG A 14 5.58 21.54 -5.05
N CYS A 15 5.86 20.49 -4.28
CA CYS A 15 6.14 20.59 -2.85
C CYS A 15 7.37 21.44 -2.56
N THR A 16 8.42 21.29 -3.37
CA THR A 16 9.67 22.07 -3.22
C THR A 16 9.42 23.54 -3.53
N ASP A 17 8.68 23.84 -4.62
CA ASP A 17 8.31 25.21 -4.99
C ASP A 17 7.52 25.89 -3.85
N ALA A 18 6.52 25.20 -3.28
CA ALA A 18 5.73 25.73 -2.15
C ALA A 18 6.61 25.97 -0.89
N ALA A 19 7.51 25.05 -0.56
CA ALA A 19 8.37 25.18 0.60
C ALA A 19 9.41 26.33 0.43
N GLN A 20 9.93 26.51 -0.79
CA GLN A 20 10.84 27.61 -1.11
C GLN A 20 10.16 28.98 -1.00
N GLN A 21 8.92 29.08 -1.49
CA GLN A 21 8.11 30.30 -1.34
C GLN A 21 7.91 30.66 0.13
N LEU A 22 7.69 29.66 0.99
CA LEU A 22 7.50 29.86 2.44
C LEU A 22 8.82 30.09 3.19
N GLY A 23 9.98 29.93 2.54
CA GLY A 23 11.29 30.11 3.14
C GLY A 23 11.64 29.13 4.27
N LYS A 24 10.93 28.00 4.39
CA LYS A 24 11.12 27.01 5.45
C LYS A 24 10.78 25.60 4.99
N PRO A 25 11.29 24.56 5.66
CA PRO A 25 10.85 23.19 5.43
C PRO A 25 9.35 23.02 5.71
N VAL A 26 8.67 22.23 4.87
CA VAL A 26 7.24 21.96 4.97
C VAL A 26 7.00 20.46 5.11
N LEU A 27 6.10 20.12 6.03
CA LEU A 27 5.60 18.77 6.22
C LEU A 27 4.31 18.57 5.41
N PHE A 28 4.31 17.55 4.56
CA PHE A 28 3.17 17.15 3.77
C PHE A 28 2.58 15.83 4.29
N GLY A 29 1.24 15.72 4.26
CA GLY A 29 0.47 14.54 4.66
C GLY A 29 -0.52 14.10 3.61
N MET A 30 -1.52 13.35 4.02
CA MET A 30 -2.62 12.88 3.16
C MET A 30 -2.09 12.23 1.86
N THR A 31 -2.79 12.42 0.74
CA THR A 31 -2.41 11.89 -0.58
C THR A 31 -1.04 12.40 -1.05
N THR A 32 -0.64 13.61 -0.68
CA THR A 32 0.68 14.17 -1.00
C THR A 32 1.80 13.31 -0.37
N SER A 33 1.66 12.90 0.89
CA SER A 33 2.63 12.05 1.56
C SER A 33 2.74 10.66 0.89
N LEU A 34 1.61 10.04 0.50
CA LEU A 34 1.62 8.77 -0.23
C LEU A 34 2.40 8.87 -1.54
N ILE A 35 2.12 9.91 -2.34
CA ILE A 35 2.79 10.12 -3.64
C ILE A 35 4.30 10.33 -3.44
N LEU A 36 4.70 11.17 -2.48
CA LEU A 36 6.11 11.43 -2.15
C LEU A 36 6.84 10.15 -1.72
N GLN A 37 6.14 9.21 -1.13
CA GLN A 37 6.69 7.95 -0.65
C GLN A 37 6.46 6.77 -1.60
N SER A 38 5.89 7.01 -2.79
CA SER A 38 5.63 6.03 -3.85
C SER A 38 4.65 4.93 -3.43
N VAL A 39 3.65 5.29 -2.63
CA VAL A 39 2.53 4.40 -2.28
C VAL A 39 1.38 4.65 -3.26
N PRO A 40 0.73 3.62 -3.80
CA PRO A 40 -0.44 3.76 -4.65
C PRO A 40 -1.57 4.52 -3.94
N LEU A 41 -2.32 5.33 -4.69
CA LEU A 41 -3.48 6.02 -4.16
C LEU A 41 -4.72 5.10 -4.20
N PRO A 42 -5.56 5.13 -3.16
CA PRO A 42 -6.86 4.46 -3.19
C PRO A 42 -7.77 4.99 -4.31
N LYS A 43 -8.64 4.13 -4.83
CA LYS A 43 -9.54 4.48 -5.94
C LYS A 43 -10.67 5.43 -5.51
N ASP A 44 -11.18 5.27 -4.29
CA ASP A 44 -12.36 5.96 -3.74
C ASP A 44 -12.04 7.06 -2.71
N CYS A 45 -10.77 7.51 -2.67
CA CYS A 45 -10.39 8.61 -1.80
C CYS A 45 -11.07 9.91 -2.26
N ASP A 46 -11.79 10.58 -1.36
CA ASP A 46 -12.52 11.83 -1.65
C ASP A 46 -11.61 13.06 -1.77
N LEU A 47 -10.31 12.93 -1.43
CA LEU A 47 -9.34 13.99 -1.56
C LEU A 47 -8.79 14.10 -2.98
N ASN A 48 -8.66 15.34 -3.45
CA ASN A 48 -8.05 15.61 -4.74
C ASN A 48 -6.54 15.30 -4.70
N ALA A 49 -6.11 14.24 -5.39
CA ALA A 49 -4.73 13.80 -5.45
C ALA A 49 -3.75 14.79 -6.11
N THR A 50 -4.27 15.83 -6.78
CA THR A 50 -3.44 16.90 -7.37
C THR A 50 -3.17 18.05 -6.40
N GLU A 51 -3.89 18.14 -5.29
CA GLU A 51 -3.66 19.17 -4.27
C GLU A 51 -2.42 18.86 -3.43
N LEU A 52 -1.82 19.92 -2.87
CA LEU A 52 -0.74 19.81 -1.91
C LEU A 52 -1.30 19.89 -0.50
N HIS A 53 -1.23 18.80 0.23
CA HIS A 53 -1.77 18.71 1.60
C HIS A 53 -0.64 18.91 2.61
N THR A 54 -0.65 20.03 3.35
CA THR A 54 0.29 20.30 4.44
C THR A 54 -0.27 19.81 5.78
N VAL A 55 0.61 19.48 6.72
CA VAL A 55 0.24 18.96 8.05
C VAL A 55 0.87 19.81 9.14
N SER A 56 0.08 20.08 10.16
CA SER A 56 0.49 20.78 11.39
C SER A 56 -0.17 20.13 12.61
N ASP A 57 0.41 20.30 13.78
CA ASP A 57 -0.11 19.79 15.05
C ASP A 57 -1.30 20.62 15.58
N SER A 58 -1.36 21.89 15.20
CA SER A 58 -2.35 22.85 15.70
C SER A 58 -2.74 23.89 14.66
N HIS A 59 -3.83 24.59 14.93
CA HIS A 59 -4.29 25.70 14.10
C HIS A 59 -3.29 26.87 14.04
N ARG A 60 -2.46 27.04 15.07
CA ARG A 60 -1.47 28.13 15.16
C ARG A 60 -0.30 27.91 14.21
N THR A 61 0.08 26.64 13.98
CA THR A 61 1.20 26.23 13.14
C THR A 61 0.78 25.90 11.71
N ARG A 62 -0.50 26.13 11.38
CA ARG A 62 -1.09 25.85 10.07
C ARG A 62 -0.29 26.51 8.93
N ILE A 63 0.09 25.71 7.94
CA ILE A 63 0.90 26.14 6.80
C ILE A 63 0.00 26.28 5.58
N ARG A 64 0.03 27.46 4.95
CA ARG A 64 -0.65 27.74 3.68
C ARG A 64 0.31 28.43 2.74
N ALA A 65 0.54 27.84 1.56
CA ALA A 65 1.15 28.51 0.43
C ALA A 65 0.07 28.96 -0.56
N VAL A 66 0.37 30.00 -1.31
CA VAL A 66 -0.54 30.57 -2.30
C VAL A 66 -0.18 30.07 -3.71
N VAL A 67 1.11 29.91 -4.00
CA VAL A 67 1.62 29.47 -5.30
C VAL A 67 2.78 28.47 -5.11
N PRO A 68 2.56 27.20 -5.41
CA PRO A 68 1.29 26.53 -5.64
C PRO A 68 0.44 26.50 -4.35
N PRO A 69 -0.90 26.49 -4.49
CA PRO A 69 -1.79 26.50 -3.33
C PRO A 69 -1.67 25.19 -2.55
N THR A 70 -1.82 25.30 -1.21
CA THR A 70 -1.80 24.15 -0.29
C THR A 70 -3.06 24.08 0.55
N THR A 71 -3.54 22.86 0.81
CA THR A 71 -4.66 22.58 1.70
C THR A 71 -4.11 22.11 3.05
N PRO A 72 -4.31 22.89 4.13
CA PRO A 72 -3.75 22.58 5.44
C PRO A 72 -4.63 21.63 6.24
N HIS A 73 -4.01 20.63 6.86
CA HIS A 73 -4.64 19.67 7.77
C HIS A 73 -4.04 19.77 9.17
N ILE A 74 -4.89 19.57 10.19
CA ILE A 74 -4.46 19.45 11.57
C ILE A 74 -4.43 17.98 11.95
N TRP A 75 -3.27 17.54 12.41
CA TRP A 75 -3.05 16.16 12.87
C TRP A 75 -2.49 16.18 14.28
N LYS A 76 -3.37 16.06 15.28
CA LYS A 76 -3.00 16.12 16.70
C LYS A 76 -1.97 15.07 17.13
N PRO A 77 -2.02 13.81 16.58
CA PRO A 77 -1.02 12.81 16.91
C PRO A 77 0.37 13.05 16.29
N LEU A 78 0.62 14.22 15.68
CA LEU A 78 1.86 14.52 14.98
C LEU A 78 3.07 14.36 15.90
N SER A 79 4.04 13.59 15.44
CA SER A 79 5.37 13.47 16.04
C SER A 79 6.44 13.79 14.99
N ALA A 80 7.30 14.78 15.27
CA ALA A 80 8.38 15.17 14.36
C ALA A 80 9.42 14.06 14.16
N ALA A 81 9.60 13.19 15.14
CA ALA A 81 10.58 12.10 15.09
C ALA A 81 10.25 11.01 14.04
N HIS A 82 8.99 10.95 13.58
CA HIS A 82 8.53 9.94 12.63
C HIS A 82 8.39 10.41 11.19
N ASN A 83 8.78 11.68 10.91
CA ASN A 83 8.59 12.25 9.57
C ASN A 83 9.75 11.87 8.62
N ALA A 84 9.40 11.46 7.40
CA ALA A 84 10.37 11.13 6.38
C ALA A 84 10.94 12.41 5.73
N ARG A 85 12.26 12.61 5.79
CA ARG A 85 12.93 13.68 5.05
C ARG A 85 13.07 13.26 3.59
N ILE A 86 12.39 13.96 2.68
CA ILE A 86 12.45 13.70 1.23
C ILE A 86 13.61 14.50 0.61
N ASN A 87 13.72 15.78 0.97
CA ASN A 87 14.87 16.64 0.65
C ASN A 87 15.04 17.73 1.74
N LYS A 88 15.88 18.72 1.50
CA LYS A 88 16.13 19.80 2.48
C LYS A 88 14.91 20.67 2.78
N HIS A 89 13.91 20.71 1.89
CA HIS A 89 12.73 21.57 2.00
C HIS A 89 11.43 20.77 2.25
N VAL A 90 11.41 19.50 1.90
CA VAL A 90 10.20 18.67 1.86
C VAL A 90 10.34 17.53 2.83
N HIS A 91 9.37 17.45 3.76
CA HIS A 91 9.18 16.32 4.65
C HIS A 91 7.80 15.68 4.35
N ALA A 92 7.73 14.36 4.42
CA ALA A 92 6.49 13.62 4.34
C ALA A 92 6.14 13.06 5.71
N LEU A 93 4.89 13.15 6.10
CA LEU A 93 4.38 12.45 7.28
C LEU A 93 4.65 10.96 7.11
N ASN A 94 5.08 10.28 8.18
CA ASN A 94 5.38 8.86 8.07
C ASN A 94 4.16 8.05 7.59
N LEU A 95 4.40 6.87 7.04
CA LEU A 95 3.36 6.09 6.37
C LEU A 95 2.26 5.61 7.32
N VAL A 96 2.58 5.28 8.57
CA VAL A 96 1.59 4.85 9.57
C VAL A 96 0.61 5.98 9.89
N HIS A 97 1.14 7.18 10.16
CA HIS A 97 0.29 8.35 10.43
C HIS A 97 -0.47 8.81 9.18
N THR A 98 0.14 8.70 8.00
CA THR A 98 -0.52 9.04 6.72
C THR A 98 -1.71 8.11 6.46
N TRP A 99 -1.54 6.81 6.68
CA TRP A 99 -2.61 5.83 6.59
C TRP A 99 -3.76 6.15 7.57
N ALA A 100 -3.41 6.45 8.83
CA ALA A 100 -4.41 6.80 9.85
C ALA A 100 -5.14 8.12 9.53
N GLN A 101 -4.44 9.13 8.96
CA GLN A 101 -5.07 10.38 8.51
C GLN A 101 -6.13 10.16 7.44
N LEU A 102 -5.87 9.23 6.53
CA LEU A 102 -6.70 8.97 5.35
C LEU A 102 -7.94 8.11 5.67
N ALA A 103 -8.01 7.51 6.84
CA ALA A 103 -9.10 6.60 7.22
C ALA A 103 -10.50 7.24 7.17
N ALA A 104 -10.61 8.57 7.30
CA ALA A 104 -11.88 9.28 7.20
C ALA A 104 -12.26 9.66 5.75
N HIS A 105 -11.40 9.34 4.76
CA HIS A 105 -11.50 9.81 3.38
C HIS A 105 -11.69 8.69 2.36
N MET A 106 -12.00 7.47 2.81
CA MET A 106 -12.20 6.32 1.94
C MET A 106 -13.02 5.23 2.62
N SER A 107 -13.47 4.23 1.86
CA SER A 107 -14.13 3.06 2.38
C SER A 107 -13.19 2.20 3.26
N LEU A 108 -13.77 1.32 4.08
CA LEU A 108 -13.01 0.35 4.87
C LEU A 108 -12.16 -0.56 3.97
N GLU A 109 -12.69 -0.99 2.85
CA GLU A 109 -11.98 -1.84 1.87
C GLU A 109 -10.75 -1.12 1.31
N SER A 110 -10.90 0.10 0.82
CA SER A 110 -9.78 0.91 0.34
C SER A 110 -8.75 1.20 1.43
N LEU A 111 -9.17 1.36 2.67
CA LEU A 111 -8.27 1.54 3.81
C LEU A 111 -7.44 0.27 4.08
N VAL A 112 -8.04 -0.92 3.94
CA VAL A 112 -7.32 -2.21 4.03
C VAL A 112 -6.31 -2.34 2.89
N ILE A 113 -6.72 -2.09 1.64
CA ILE A 113 -5.83 -2.13 0.47
C ILE A 113 -4.66 -1.15 0.63
N LEU A 114 -4.93 0.07 1.12
CA LEU A 114 -3.88 1.04 1.42
C LEU A 114 -2.96 0.57 2.54
N GLY A 115 -3.48 -0.15 3.52
CA GLY A 115 -2.70 -0.77 4.60
C GLY A 115 -1.71 -1.79 4.07
N ASP A 116 -2.16 -2.73 3.24
CA ASP A 116 -1.31 -3.72 2.57
C ASP A 116 -0.20 -3.04 1.75
N ALA A 117 -0.57 -2.05 0.92
CA ALA A 117 0.39 -1.27 0.13
C ALA A 117 1.39 -0.49 1.00
N THR A 118 0.95 0.00 2.16
CA THR A 118 1.80 0.71 3.12
C THR A 118 2.83 -0.24 3.74
N LEU A 119 2.41 -1.42 4.19
CA LEU A 119 3.33 -2.46 4.71
C LEU A 119 4.38 -2.84 3.67
N THR A 120 3.96 -3.08 2.44
CA THR A 120 4.87 -3.40 1.33
C THR A 120 5.84 -2.26 1.03
N ALA A 121 5.38 -1.00 1.07
CA ALA A 121 6.25 0.16 0.89
C ALA A 121 7.28 0.30 2.02
N ILE A 122 6.93 -0.03 3.25
CA ILE A 122 7.86 -0.06 4.40
C ILE A 122 8.87 -1.20 4.22
N ALA A 123 8.41 -2.40 3.91
CA ALA A 123 9.25 -3.59 3.75
C ALA A 123 10.30 -3.44 2.64
N ARG A 124 9.93 -2.80 1.52
CA ARG A 124 10.82 -2.58 0.37
C ARG A 124 11.89 -1.50 0.58
N LYS A 125 11.80 -0.70 1.64
CA LYS A 125 12.76 0.38 1.92
C LYS A 125 13.65 0.01 3.11
N PRO A 126 14.95 -0.29 2.91
CA PRO A 126 15.85 -0.67 4.01
C PRO A 126 15.89 0.35 5.16
N SER A 127 15.78 1.64 4.85
CA SER A 127 15.73 2.72 5.84
C SER A 127 14.46 2.74 6.69
N LEU A 128 13.37 2.11 6.24
CA LEU A 128 12.11 2.00 6.96
C LEU A 128 11.94 0.62 7.59
N SER A 129 12.33 -0.43 6.87
CA SER A 129 12.23 -1.81 7.39
C SER A 129 13.21 -2.08 8.53
N GLY A 130 14.42 -1.46 8.48
CA GLY A 130 15.44 -1.66 9.51
C GLY A 130 15.84 -3.13 9.69
N GLY A 131 15.75 -3.96 8.66
CA GLY A 131 16.01 -5.39 8.71
C GLY A 131 14.87 -6.24 9.29
N ARG A 132 13.73 -5.65 9.63
CA ARG A 132 12.55 -6.36 10.14
C ARG A 132 11.90 -7.21 9.03
N THR A 133 11.38 -8.37 9.41
CA THR A 133 10.53 -9.20 8.56
C THR A 133 9.19 -8.53 8.27
N ALA A 134 8.46 -9.02 7.27
CA ALA A 134 7.13 -8.49 6.92
C ALA A 134 6.13 -8.64 8.09
N ASP A 135 6.24 -9.72 8.87
CA ASP A 135 5.37 -9.94 10.02
C ASP A 135 5.71 -8.99 11.18
N GLU A 136 7.00 -8.74 11.44
CA GLU A 136 7.43 -7.76 12.44
C GLU A 136 7.01 -6.34 12.06
N ILE A 137 7.06 -5.99 10.77
CA ILE A 137 6.57 -4.70 10.27
C ILE A 137 5.06 -4.59 10.48
N TYR A 138 4.30 -5.64 10.21
CA TYR A 138 2.86 -5.67 10.47
C TYR A 138 2.53 -5.50 11.95
N GLN A 139 3.19 -6.25 12.83
CA GLN A 139 2.98 -6.13 14.29
C GLN A 139 3.34 -4.72 14.80
N ASP A 140 4.42 -4.14 14.30
CA ASP A 140 4.83 -2.78 14.64
C ASP A 140 3.81 -1.74 14.13
N PHE A 141 3.26 -1.94 12.94
CA PHE A 141 2.21 -1.10 12.36
C PHE A 141 0.94 -1.13 13.23
N VAL A 142 0.47 -2.32 13.60
CA VAL A 142 -0.68 -2.52 14.49
C VAL A 142 -0.46 -1.81 15.83
N ARG A 143 0.71 -2.02 16.45
CA ARG A 143 1.07 -1.40 17.72
C ARG A 143 1.06 0.13 17.60
N GLN A 144 1.74 0.70 16.60
CA GLN A 144 1.82 2.15 16.43
C GLN A 144 0.43 2.79 16.26
N VAL A 145 -0.45 2.21 15.41
CA VAL A 145 -1.81 2.73 15.21
C VAL A 145 -2.64 2.64 16.50
N SER A 146 -2.53 1.53 17.24
CA SER A 146 -3.26 1.31 18.48
C SER A 146 -2.88 2.33 19.55
N GLU A 147 -1.58 2.67 19.65
CA GLU A 147 -1.02 3.64 20.60
C GLU A 147 -1.31 5.11 20.25
N LEU A 148 -1.73 5.40 19.01
CA LEU A 148 -2.10 6.77 18.66
C LEU A 148 -3.20 7.30 19.57
N PRO A 149 -3.14 8.56 20.01
CA PRO A 149 -4.23 9.19 20.75
C PRO A 149 -5.49 9.27 19.87
N LYS A 150 -6.61 9.67 20.46
CA LYS A 150 -7.90 9.78 19.75
C LYS A 150 -7.78 10.73 18.54
N PHE A 151 -8.24 10.25 17.37
CA PHE A 151 -8.36 11.00 16.13
C PHE A 151 -9.63 10.58 15.38
N ASN A 152 -10.00 11.34 14.33
CA ASN A 152 -11.15 10.99 13.50
C ASN A 152 -10.94 9.66 12.77
N ALA A 153 -11.98 8.79 12.77
CA ALA A 153 -11.96 7.43 12.20
C ALA A 153 -10.97 6.43 12.85
N LYS A 154 -10.50 6.67 14.09
CA LYS A 154 -9.66 5.67 14.80
C LYS A 154 -10.34 4.30 14.90
N ALA A 155 -11.66 4.24 15.14
CA ALA A 155 -12.41 2.99 15.19
C ALA A 155 -12.35 2.23 13.86
N THR A 156 -12.49 2.94 12.74
CA THR A 156 -12.35 2.35 11.40
C THR A 156 -10.94 1.79 11.16
N CYS A 157 -9.91 2.51 11.64
CA CYS A 157 -8.54 1.99 11.60
C CYS A 157 -8.40 0.67 12.37
N MET A 158 -8.96 0.59 13.58
CA MET A 158 -8.88 -0.62 14.40
C MET A 158 -9.55 -1.83 13.71
N ILE A 159 -10.69 -1.60 13.06
CA ILE A 159 -11.35 -2.65 12.26
C ILE A 159 -10.47 -3.03 11.06
N ALA A 160 -9.94 -2.04 10.32
CA ALA A 160 -9.11 -2.32 9.14
C ALA A 160 -7.86 -3.14 9.47
N LEU A 161 -7.23 -2.92 10.64
CA LEU A 161 -6.05 -3.68 11.09
C LEU A 161 -6.28 -5.19 11.15
N GLU A 162 -7.52 -5.64 11.39
CA GLU A 162 -7.85 -7.06 11.42
C GLU A 162 -7.80 -7.70 10.04
N PHE A 163 -7.97 -6.90 8.99
CA PHE A 163 -8.05 -7.36 7.61
C PHE A 163 -6.77 -7.08 6.79
N ILE A 164 -5.88 -6.22 7.26
CA ILE A 164 -4.59 -5.95 6.60
C ILE A 164 -3.73 -7.21 6.63
N ALA A 165 -2.98 -7.44 5.55
CA ALA A 165 -2.05 -8.55 5.43
C ALA A 165 -0.67 -8.08 4.96
N PRO A 166 0.43 -8.61 5.54
CA PRO A 166 1.77 -8.41 5.00
C PRO A 166 1.97 -9.20 3.70
N ARG A 167 3.02 -8.87 2.95
CA ARG A 167 3.43 -9.59 1.73
C ARG A 167 2.37 -9.59 0.63
N VAL A 168 1.70 -8.47 0.43
CA VAL A 168 0.80 -8.27 -0.70
C VAL A 168 1.48 -7.32 -1.68
N ASP A 169 1.67 -7.75 -2.91
CA ASP A 169 2.51 -7.03 -3.86
C ASP A 169 1.74 -6.03 -4.74
N SER A 170 0.43 -6.17 -4.83
CA SER A 170 -0.41 -5.29 -5.63
C SER A 170 -1.78 -5.00 -4.99
N PRO A 171 -2.40 -3.85 -5.31
CA PRO A 171 -3.78 -3.56 -4.88
C PRO A 171 -4.80 -4.61 -5.34
N MET A 172 -4.59 -5.24 -6.50
CA MET A 172 -5.51 -6.25 -7.04
C MET A 172 -5.45 -7.56 -6.25
N GLU A 173 -4.27 -7.93 -5.75
CA GLU A 173 -4.14 -9.06 -4.81
C GLU A 173 -4.91 -8.79 -3.51
N SER A 174 -4.81 -7.56 -2.96
CA SER A 174 -5.59 -7.15 -1.80
C SER A 174 -7.10 -7.25 -2.07
N GLU A 175 -7.55 -6.70 -3.20
CA GLU A 175 -8.95 -6.71 -3.64
C GLU A 175 -9.46 -8.16 -3.78
N THR A 176 -8.69 -9.03 -4.48
CA THR A 176 -9.01 -10.45 -4.61
C THR A 176 -9.11 -11.15 -3.24
N ARG A 177 -8.17 -10.87 -2.33
CA ARG A 177 -8.16 -11.43 -0.98
C ARG A 177 -9.38 -11.01 -0.16
N ILE A 178 -9.75 -9.73 -0.22
CA ILE A 178 -10.92 -9.19 0.47
C ILE A 178 -12.19 -9.85 -0.09
N THR A 179 -12.32 -9.91 -1.41
CA THR A 179 -13.45 -10.55 -2.09
C THR A 179 -13.61 -12.01 -1.66
N THR A 180 -12.55 -12.82 -1.68
CA THR A 180 -12.63 -14.22 -1.25
C THR A 180 -13.11 -14.36 0.20
N THR A 181 -12.68 -13.45 1.09
CA THR A 181 -13.12 -13.42 2.50
C THR A 181 -14.61 -13.04 2.61
N GLN A 182 -15.09 -12.09 1.81
CA GLN A 182 -16.49 -11.68 1.78
C GLN A 182 -17.40 -12.81 1.31
N TYR A 183 -16.92 -13.66 0.40
CA TYR A 183 -17.63 -14.88 -0.04
C TYR A 183 -17.48 -16.07 0.94
N GLY A 184 -16.95 -15.86 2.13
CA GLY A 184 -16.88 -16.85 3.21
C GLY A 184 -15.74 -17.86 3.07
N LEU A 185 -14.76 -17.63 2.19
CA LEU A 185 -13.59 -18.47 2.12
C LEU A 185 -12.67 -18.22 3.34
N PRO A 186 -11.95 -19.24 3.82
CA PRO A 186 -10.95 -19.07 4.87
C PRO A 186 -9.91 -18.02 4.49
N ARG A 187 -9.28 -17.42 5.48
CA ARG A 187 -8.24 -16.42 5.24
C ARG A 187 -7.08 -17.04 4.47
N ALA A 188 -6.77 -16.49 3.30
CA ALA A 188 -5.64 -16.94 2.48
C ALA A 188 -4.30 -16.52 3.09
N VAL A 189 -3.26 -17.34 2.86
CA VAL A 189 -1.87 -16.97 3.08
C VAL A 189 -1.38 -16.18 1.85
N THR A 190 -0.89 -14.99 2.06
CA THR A 190 -0.39 -14.08 1.02
C THR A 190 1.05 -14.40 0.67
N ASN A 191 1.39 -14.34 -0.61
CA ASN A 191 2.72 -14.58 -1.17
C ASN A 191 3.38 -15.86 -0.59
N TYR A 192 2.61 -16.96 -0.66
CA TYR A 192 3.00 -18.24 -0.07
C TYR A 192 4.10 -18.91 -0.88
N THR A 193 5.23 -19.21 -0.24
CA THR A 193 6.29 -20.00 -0.85
C THR A 193 5.97 -21.49 -0.75
N VAL A 194 5.86 -22.17 -1.88
CA VAL A 194 5.55 -23.60 -1.93
C VAL A 194 6.78 -24.42 -1.51
N PRO A 195 6.71 -25.19 -0.42
CA PRO A 195 7.86 -25.98 0.05
C PRO A 195 8.33 -26.98 -1.00
N GLY A 196 9.63 -26.98 -1.26
CA GLY A 196 10.27 -27.93 -2.20
C GLY A 196 10.02 -27.61 -3.68
N ALA A 197 9.26 -26.56 -4.02
CA ALA A 197 9.04 -26.15 -5.41
C ALA A 197 9.97 -24.99 -5.78
N THR A 198 10.87 -25.23 -6.73
CA THR A 198 11.80 -24.21 -7.24
C THR A 198 11.87 -24.25 -8.76
N PHE A 199 12.10 -23.10 -9.36
CA PHE A 199 12.46 -23.01 -10.77
C PHE A 199 13.85 -23.63 -11.02
N SER A 200 14.19 -23.89 -12.29
CA SER A 200 15.49 -24.44 -12.70
C SER A 200 16.70 -23.59 -12.25
N ASN A 201 16.50 -22.28 -12.04
CA ASN A 201 17.51 -21.37 -11.51
C ASN A 201 17.59 -21.34 -9.98
N GLY A 202 16.87 -22.20 -9.27
CA GLY A 202 16.82 -22.27 -7.81
C GLY A 202 15.90 -21.24 -7.14
N ALA A 203 15.24 -20.37 -7.89
CA ALA A 203 14.30 -19.40 -7.32
C ALA A 203 13.05 -20.12 -6.76
N PRO A 204 12.56 -19.76 -5.58
CA PRO A 204 11.37 -20.36 -5.01
C PRO A 204 10.12 -20.01 -5.82
N ILE A 205 9.13 -20.92 -5.82
CA ILE A 205 7.81 -20.65 -6.38
C ILE A 205 6.94 -20.07 -5.29
N THR A 206 6.34 -18.92 -5.57
CA THR A 206 5.39 -18.23 -4.68
C THR A 206 4.01 -18.13 -5.32
N LEU A 207 2.98 -18.09 -4.49
CA LEU A 207 1.57 -17.99 -4.87
C LEU A 207 0.98 -16.74 -4.21
N ASP A 208 0.24 -15.92 -4.97
CA ASP A 208 -0.29 -14.64 -4.47
C ASP A 208 -1.23 -14.85 -3.26
N LEU A 209 -2.22 -15.73 -3.42
CA LEU A 209 -3.13 -16.15 -2.37
C LEU A 209 -3.21 -17.67 -2.33
N ALA A 210 -2.93 -18.27 -1.18
CA ALA A 210 -2.89 -19.72 -1.04
C ALA A 210 -3.68 -20.21 0.18
N TRP A 211 -4.27 -21.37 0.04
CA TRP A 211 -4.83 -22.22 1.11
C TRP A 211 -4.07 -23.53 1.14
N PRO A 212 -2.93 -23.59 1.86
CA PRO A 212 -2.01 -24.73 1.82
C PRO A 212 -2.64 -26.05 2.24
N GLU A 213 -3.59 -26.02 3.19
CA GLU A 213 -4.30 -27.22 3.66
C GLU A 213 -5.07 -27.90 2.53
N PHE A 214 -5.59 -27.12 1.58
CA PHE A 214 -6.36 -27.60 0.44
C PHE A 214 -5.53 -27.72 -0.84
N ARG A 215 -4.28 -27.18 -0.83
CA ARG A 215 -3.44 -27.01 -2.03
C ARG A 215 -4.17 -26.26 -3.14
N VAL A 216 -4.89 -25.22 -2.78
CA VAL A 216 -5.59 -24.33 -3.70
C VAL A 216 -4.97 -22.95 -3.61
N ALA A 217 -4.83 -22.30 -4.75
CA ALA A 217 -4.32 -20.94 -4.83
C ALA A 217 -5.07 -20.12 -5.87
N ILE A 218 -5.06 -18.79 -5.68
CA ILE A 218 -5.47 -17.80 -6.68
C ILE A 218 -4.25 -16.95 -7.00
N GLU A 219 -3.98 -16.77 -8.29
CA GLU A 219 -3.02 -15.81 -8.81
C GLU A 219 -3.74 -14.73 -9.61
N TYR A 220 -3.32 -13.48 -9.44
CA TYR A 220 -3.85 -12.37 -10.21
C TYR A 220 -3.02 -12.14 -11.48
N ASP A 221 -3.65 -12.32 -12.64
CA ASP A 221 -3.04 -12.04 -13.95
C ASP A 221 -3.43 -10.63 -14.41
N GLY A 222 -2.50 -9.68 -14.26
CA GLY A 222 -2.65 -8.33 -14.80
C GLY A 222 -2.35 -8.32 -16.31
N ASP A 223 -3.21 -7.70 -17.10
CA ASP A 223 -3.15 -7.61 -18.57
C ASP A 223 -1.81 -7.10 -19.17
N HIS A 224 -0.84 -6.69 -18.35
CA HIS A 224 0.40 -6.09 -18.81
C HIS A 224 1.46 -7.08 -19.32
N HIS A 225 1.26 -8.40 -19.19
CA HIS A 225 2.30 -9.40 -19.45
C HIS A 225 2.07 -10.28 -20.69
N ARG A 226 1.01 -10.05 -21.48
CA ARG A 226 0.63 -10.93 -22.60
C ARG A 226 1.57 -10.91 -23.81
N THR A 227 2.54 -10.00 -23.86
CA THR A 227 3.43 -9.81 -25.02
C THR A 227 4.85 -10.33 -24.82
N ASP A 228 5.26 -10.71 -23.61
CA ASP A 228 6.61 -11.20 -23.33
C ASP A 228 6.68 -12.75 -23.36
N LYS A 229 7.33 -13.29 -24.38
CA LYS A 229 7.56 -14.73 -24.55
C LYS A 229 8.36 -15.37 -23.38
N ALA A 230 9.25 -14.61 -22.75
CA ALA A 230 10.02 -15.12 -21.62
C ALA A 230 9.15 -15.25 -20.38
N GLN A 231 8.26 -14.29 -20.14
CA GLN A 231 7.28 -14.36 -19.06
C GLN A 231 6.30 -15.53 -19.27
N TRP A 232 5.75 -15.67 -20.48
CA TRP A 232 4.85 -16.77 -20.80
C TRP A 232 5.47 -18.16 -20.54
N ARG A 233 6.77 -18.34 -20.86
CA ARG A 233 7.48 -19.60 -20.54
C ARG A 233 7.59 -19.83 -19.04
N ARG A 234 7.96 -18.80 -18.28
CA ARG A 234 8.04 -18.91 -16.81
C ARG A 234 6.69 -19.25 -16.19
N ASP A 235 5.61 -18.67 -16.69
CA ASP A 235 4.25 -18.93 -16.18
C ASP A 235 3.84 -20.38 -16.49
N ASN A 236 4.18 -20.91 -17.65
CA ASN A 236 3.97 -22.32 -17.99
C ASN A 236 4.81 -23.25 -17.10
N ASP A 237 6.11 -22.97 -16.94
CA ASP A 237 7.00 -23.76 -16.06
C ASP A 237 6.47 -23.75 -14.62
N LYS A 238 6.02 -22.60 -14.13
CA LYS A 238 5.41 -22.45 -12.81
C LYS A 238 4.16 -23.33 -12.68
N ARG A 239 3.25 -23.28 -13.65
CA ARG A 239 2.01 -24.09 -13.64
C ARG A 239 2.30 -25.59 -13.67
N GLU A 240 3.29 -26.03 -14.45
CA GLU A 240 3.67 -27.43 -14.52
C GLU A 240 4.26 -27.91 -13.17
N LEU A 241 5.18 -27.15 -12.58
CA LEU A 241 5.74 -27.44 -11.27
C LEU A 241 4.66 -27.47 -10.18
N LEU A 242 3.75 -26.53 -10.15
CA LEU A 242 2.65 -26.50 -9.19
C LEU A 242 1.72 -27.72 -9.35
N ARG A 243 1.46 -28.15 -10.58
CA ARG A 243 0.68 -29.37 -10.86
C ARG A 243 1.39 -30.62 -10.34
N HIS A 244 2.71 -30.72 -10.47
CA HIS A 244 3.50 -31.80 -9.87
C HIS A 244 3.43 -31.82 -8.33
N HIS A 245 3.32 -30.66 -7.72
CA HIS A 245 3.10 -30.52 -6.28
C HIS A 245 1.63 -30.63 -5.85
N HIS A 246 0.74 -31.04 -6.77
CA HIS A 246 -0.70 -31.23 -6.56
C HIS A 246 -1.45 -29.95 -6.16
N TRP A 247 -1.00 -28.80 -6.64
CA TRP A 247 -1.71 -27.55 -6.45
C TRP A 247 -2.75 -27.29 -7.55
N ILE A 248 -3.92 -26.80 -7.13
CA ILE A 248 -4.93 -26.25 -8.01
C ILE A 248 -4.77 -24.74 -8.00
N VAL A 249 -4.44 -24.14 -9.14
CA VAL A 249 -4.23 -22.70 -9.27
C VAL A 249 -5.33 -22.11 -10.16
N LEU A 250 -6.09 -21.19 -9.59
CA LEU A 250 -7.07 -20.40 -10.28
C LEU A 250 -6.44 -19.05 -10.68
N ILE A 251 -6.81 -18.55 -11.85
CA ILE A 251 -6.34 -17.24 -12.32
C ILE A 251 -7.48 -16.23 -12.20
N ALA A 252 -7.26 -15.20 -11.39
CA ALA A 252 -8.15 -14.04 -11.33
C ALA A 252 -7.66 -12.95 -12.31
N THR A 253 -8.58 -12.33 -13.02
CA THR A 253 -8.31 -11.22 -13.93
C THR A 253 -9.17 -10.02 -13.57
N ALA A 254 -8.88 -8.85 -14.14
CA ALA A 254 -9.70 -7.66 -13.94
C ALA A 254 -11.18 -7.88 -14.36
N ALA A 255 -11.42 -8.72 -15.38
CA ALA A 255 -12.76 -9.04 -15.82
C ALA A 255 -13.55 -9.86 -14.78
N ASN A 256 -12.88 -10.81 -14.11
CA ASN A 256 -13.51 -11.60 -13.05
C ASN A 256 -13.86 -10.77 -11.81
N MET A 257 -13.12 -9.67 -11.56
CA MET A 257 -13.37 -8.78 -10.42
C MET A 257 -14.48 -7.75 -10.71
N ALA A 258 -14.81 -7.52 -11.98
CA ALA A 258 -15.85 -6.58 -12.40
C ALA A 258 -17.26 -7.22 -12.44
N ASP A 259 -17.34 -8.55 -12.56
CA ASP A 259 -18.61 -9.30 -12.55
C ASP A 259 -19.01 -9.61 -11.10
N GLU A 260 -19.60 -8.62 -10.40
CA GLU A 260 -20.37 -8.93 -9.21
C GLU A 260 -21.63 -9.72 -9.63
N PRO A 261 -21.87 -10.92 -9.10
CA PRO A 261 -23.15 -11.59 -9.31
C PRO A 261 -24.24 -10.77 -8.64
N SER A 262 -25.17 -10.28 -9.43
CA SER A 262 -26.40 -9.60 -9.03
C SER A 262 -27.29 -10.46 -8.13
#